data_78b361894699396b2a329b7c936bc83f
#
_entry.id   78b361894699396b2a329b7c936bc83f
#
_cell.length_a   1.000
_cell.length_b   1.000
_cell.length_c   1.000
_cell.angle_alpha   90.00
_cell.angle_beta   90.00
_cell.angle_gamma   90.00
#
_symmetry.space_group_name_H-M   'P 1'
#
loop_
_entity.id
_entity.type
_entity.pdbx_description
1 polymer ?
#
loop_
_entity_poly.entity_id
_entity_poly.type
_entity_poly.pdbx_seq_one_letter_code
_entity_poly.pdbx_strand_id
1 'polypeptide(L)'
;AGANPDRVVRQNARGLLEPFLDAARDLVKTGVDGITTNCGFLTLFQAELSTAAGIPVASPSLMQVPWAGAILPPGKRVGIVTISGTTLTPDHLKSAGVPLDTPIIGTEAGQEFTRVILGDEMALDIDQSRADIIAAGRALCTQHPDIGAVVLECTNMVPYASDVSDALGMPVFDFYSFMIWFQAGLSPRRF
;
A
#
# COMPACT_ATOMS: atom_id res chain seq x y z
N ALA A 1 -20.76 -6.56 1.38
CA ALA A 1 -20.86 -6.17 2.78
C ALA A 1 -20.01 -7.11 3.64
N GLY A 2 -19.34 -6.59 4.68
CA GLY A 2 -18.53 -7.37 5.62
C GLY A 2 -17.01 -7.29 5.41
N ALA A 3 -16.53 -6.46 4.51
CA ALA A 3 -15.12 -6.08 4.47
C ALA A 3 -14.86 -5.09 5.61
N ASN A 4 -13.84 -5.39 6.42
CA ASN A 4 -13.29 -4.50 7.42
C ASN A 4 -11.76 -4.69 7.47
N PRO A 5 -11.00 -3.79 8.12
CA PRO A 5 -9.54 -3.85 8.13
C PRO A 5 -8.99 -5.19 8.66
N ASP A 6 -9.53 -5.72 9.75
CA ASP A 6 -9.08 -7.00 10.31
C ASP A 6 -9.27 -8.16 9.33
N ARG A 7 -10.43 -8.25 8.69
CA ARG A 7 -10.73 -9.32 7.73
C ARG A 7 -9.86 -9.24 6.48
N VAL A 8 -9.57 -8.04 5.99
CA VAL A 8 -8.72 -7.86 4.81
C VAL A 8 -7.27 -8.15 5.14
N VAL A 9 -6.74 -7.58 6.23
CA VAL A 9 -5.32 -7.64 6.57
C VAL A 9 -4.96 -8.97 7.26
N ARG A 10 -5.66 -9.33 8.36
CA ARG A 10 -5.30 -10.49 9.19
C ARG A 10 -5.85 -11.82 8.68
N GLN A 11 -6.91 -11.78 7.88
CA GLN A 11 -7.59 -12.97 7.35
C GLN A 11 -7.43 -13.12 5.84
N ASN A 12 -6.46 -12.41 5.21
CA ASN A 12 -6.15 -12.47 3.77
C ASN A 12 -7.39 -12.26 2.89
N ALA A 13 -8.28 -11.36 3.27
CA ALA A 13 -9.54 -11.07 2.59
C ALA A 13 -10.39 -12.32 2.27
N ARG A 14 -10.31 -13.37 3.09
CA ARG A 14 -10.96 -14.66 2.87
C ARG A 14 -12.46 -14.50 2.65
N GLY A 15 -12.96 -15.05 1.54
CA GLY A 15 -14.38 -15.00 1.15
C GLY A 15 -14.86 -13.62 0.71
N LEU A 16 -13.93 -12.67 0.41
CA LEU A 16 -14.28 -11.34 -0.09
C LEU A 16 -14.06 -11.19 -1.60
N LEU A 17 -13.49 -12.18 -2.30
CA LEU A 17 -13.22 -12.07 -3.73
C LEU A 17 -14.48 -11.71 -4.52
N GLU A 18 -15.54 -12.53 -4.47
CA GLU A 18 -16.76 -12.28 -5.23
C GLU A 18 -17.39 -10.92 -4.95
N PRO A 19 -17.56 -10.47 -3.66
CA PRO A 19 -18.01 -9.11 -3.38
C PRO A 19 -17.17 -8.01 -4.03
N PHE A 20 -15.85 -8.17 -4.13
CA PHE A 20 -14.99 -7.20 -4.80
C PHE A 20 -15.11 -7.27 -6.32
N LEU A 21 -15.26 -8.46 -6.92
CA LEU A 21 -15.50 -8.61 -8.36
C LEU A 21 -16.84 -7.98 -8.77
N ASP A 22 -17.90 -8.18 -7.99
CA ASP A 22 -19.20 -7.56 -8.23
C ASP A 22 -19.12 -6.03 -8.15
N ALA A 23 -18.44 -5.50 -7.13
CA ALA A 23 -18.22 -4.07 -7.00
C ALA A 23 -17.42 -3.49 -8.19
N ALA A 24 -16.40 -4.20 -8.68
CA ALA A 24 -15.64 -3.80 -9.86
C ALA A 24 -16.53 -3.76 -11.11
N ARG A 25 -17.33 -4.78 -11.34
CA ARG A 25 -18.30 -4.82 -12.47
C ARG A 25 -19.33 -3.68 -12.38
N ASP A 26 -19.79 -3.34 -11.18
CA ASP A 26 -20.73 -2.24 -10.99
C ASP A 26 -20.07 -0.87 -11.26
N LEU A 27 -18.82 -0.68 -10.85
CA LEU A 27 -18.05 0.53 -11.20
C LEU A 27 -17.90 0.69 -12.72
N VAL A 28 -17.57 -0.39 -13.43
CA VAL A 28 -17.46 -0.37 -14.91
C VAL A 28 -18.74 0.11 -15.57
N LYS A 29 -19.91 -0.30 -15.07
CA LYS A 29 -21.23 0.14 -15.59
C LYS A 29 -21.42 1.65 -15.44
N THR A 30 -20.72 2.31 -14.53
CA THR A 30 -20.80 3.77 -14.36
C THR A 30 -19.92 4.54 -15.33
N GLY A 31 -19.09 3.85 -16.15
CA GLY A 31 -18.24 4.46 -17.18
C GLY A 31 -16.91 4.97 -16.65
N VAL A 32 -16.33 4.36 -15.61
CA VAL A 32 -15.00 4.71 -15.10
C VAL A 32 -13.91 4.26 -16.06
N ASP A 33 -12.81 5.02 -16.17
CA ASP A 33 -11.67 4.71 -17.03
C ASP A 33 -10.68 3.71 -16.37
N GLY A 34 -10.74 3.56 -15.05
CA GLY A 34 -9.92 2.62 -14.29
C GLY A 34 -10.38 2.50 -12.84
N ILE A 35 -9.91 1.47 -12.15
CA ILE A 35 -10.28 1.14 -10.78
C ILE A 35 -9.02 1.00 -9.94
N THR A 36 -9.07 1.51 -8.70
CA THR A 36 -8.06 1.22 -7.68
C THR A 36 -8.72 0.68 -6.41
N THR A 37 -7.98 -0.12 -5.65
CA THR A 37 -8.43 -0.57 -4.34
C THR A 37 -7.92 0.38 -3.25
N ASN A 38 -8.65 0.49 -2.13
CA ASN A 38 -8.24 1.32 -0.99
C ASN A 38 -7.51 0.48 0.08
N CYS A 39 -6.72 -0.51 -0.33
CA CYS A 39 -5.89 -1.32 0.56
C CYS A 39 -4.87 -2.11 -0.24
N GLY A 40 -3.60 -2.05 0.12
CA GLY A 40 -2.52 -2.78 -0.55
C GLY A 40 -2.62 -4.29 -0.40
N PHE A 41 -3.22 -4.80 0.67
CA PHE A 41 -3.49 -6.23 0.86
C PHE A 41 -4.44 -6.83 -0.20
N LEU A 42 -5.22 -5.99 -0.90
CA LEU A 42 -6.07 -6.46 -2.00
C LEU A 42 -5.31 -6.75 -3.29
N THR A 43 -3.97 -6.60 -3.32
CA THR A 43 -3.13 -7.09 -4.42
C THR A 43 -3.34 -8.58 -4.69
N LEU A 44 -3.74 -9.36 -3.68
CA LEU A 44 -4.10 -10.77 -3.86
C LEU A 44 -5.18 -11.00 -4.93
N PHE A 45 -6.01 -10.00 -5.18
CA PHE A 45 -7.12 -10.07 -6.15
C PHE A 45 -6.81 -9.29 -7.44
N GLN A 46 -5.56 -8.82 -7.63
CA GLN A 46 -5.18 -7.98 -8.77
C GLN A 46 -5.56 -8.60 -10.12
N ALA A 47 -5.23 -9.86 -10.33
CA ALA A 47 -5.48 -10.54 -11.59
C ALA A 47 -6.99 -10.75 -11.85
N GLU A 48 -7.71 -11.19 -10.83
CA GLU A 48 -9.15 -11.44 -10.91
C GLU A 48 -9.93 -10.14 -11.10
N LEU A 49 -9.57 -9.08 -10.37
CA LEU A 49 -10.19 -7.76 -10.52
C LEU A 49 -9.95 -7.19 -11.92
N SER A 50 -8.73 -7.26 -12.46
CA SER A 50 -8.41 -6.81 -13.81
C SER A 50 -9.20 -7.59 -14.86
N THR A 51 -9.29 -8.90 -14.68
CA THR A 51 -10.06 -9.77 -15.59
C THR A 51 -11.55 -9.46 -15.55
N ALA A 52 -12.12 -9.29 -14.36
CA ALA A 52 -13.54 -9.02 -14.18
C ALA A 52 -13.97 -7.63 -14.65
N ALA A 53 -13.10 -6.64 -14.49
CA ALA A 53 -13.34 -5.26 -14.89
C ALA A 53 -13.18 -5.04 -16.40
N GLY A 54 -12.22 -5.71 -17.05
CA GLY A 54 -11.90 -5.49 -18.47
C GLY A 54 -11.33 -4.09 -18.78
N ILE A 55 -10.99 -3.31 -17.76
CA ILE A 55 -10.34 -1.99 -17.82
C ILE A 55 -9.14 -1.99 -16.88
N PRO A 56 -8.24 -0.98 -16.92
CA PRO A 56 -7.12 -0.91 -15.98
C PRO A 56 -7.56 -0.96 -14.52
N VAL A 57 -6.97 -1.89 -13.76
CA VAL A 57 -7.13 -2.01 -12.31
C VAL A 57 -5.76 -1.95 -11.67
N ALA A 58 -5.62 -1.17 -10.61
CA ALA A 58 -4.37 -1.03 -9.90
C ALA A 58 -4.56 -1.16 -8.39
N SER A 59 -3.93 -2.17 -7.78
CA SER A 59 -3.90 -2.35 -6.32
C SER A 59 -2.70 -1.61 -5.73
N PRO A 60 -2.90 -0.51 -5.00
CA PRO A 60 -1.81 0.30 -4.44
C PRO A 60 -1.28 -0.33 -3.14
N SER A 61 -0.21 0.11 -2.54
CA SER A 61 0.86 0.96 -3.06
C SER A 61 2.02 0.10 -3.52
N LEU A 62 1.95 -1.22 -3.22
CA LEU A 62 3.02 -2.20 -3.46
C LEU A 62 3.46 -2.24 -4.93
N MET A 63 2.54 -2.01 -5.87
CA MET A 63 2.86 -1.98 -7.30
C MET A 63 3.87 -0.88 -7.67
N GLN A 64 4.13 0.10 -6.79
CA GLN A 64 5.16 1.12 -7.00
C GLN A 64 6.58 0.59 -6.74
N VAL A 65 6.75 -0.47 -5.96
CA VAL A 65 8.06 -0.96 -5.52
C VAL A 65 9.01 -1.26 -6.69
N PRO A 66 8.58 -1.99 -7.74
CA PRO A 66 9.49 -2.32 -8.87
C PRO A 66 9.99 -1.09 -9.60
N TRP A 67 9.13 -0.12 -9.93
CA TRP A 67 9.58 1.05 -10.68
C TRP A 67 10.27 2.09 -9.79
N ALA A 68 9.89 2.22 -8.52
CA ALA A 68 10.66 3.01 -7.56
C ALA A 68 12.08 2.45 -7.41
N GLY A 69 12.21 1.12 -7.34
CA GLY A 69 13.52 0.46 -7.32
C GLY A 69 14.35 0.72 -8.58
N ALA A 70 13.72 0.74 -9.75
CA ALA A 70 14.40 0.96 -11.03
C ALA A 70 15.02 2.37 -11.19
N ILE A 71 14.55 3.35 -10.44
CA ILE A 71 15.08 4.72 -10.48
C ILE A 71 16.11 5.02 -9.39
N LEU A 72 16.38 4.07 -8.48
CA LEU A 72 17.38 4.26 -7.42
C LEU A 72 18.81 4.10 -7.94
N PRO A 73 19.78 4.76 -7.30
CA PRO A 73 21.19 4.52 -7.58
C PRO A 73 21.61 3.06 -7.38
N PRO A 74 22.65 2.58 -8.09
CA PRO A 74 23.17 1.23 -7.90
C PRO A 74 23.49 0.92 -6.44
N GLY A 75 23.11 -0.27 -5.98
CA GLY A 75 23.31 -0.72 -4.60
C GLY A 75 22.26 -0.20 -3.61
N LYS A 76 21.29 0.58 -4.06
CA LYS A 76 20.12 0.97 -3.26
C LYS A 76 18.89 0.19 -3.66
N ARG A 77 18.02 -0.06 -2.69
CA ARG A 77 16.74 -0.74 -2.89
C ARG A 77 15.58 -0.08 -2.15
N VAL A 78 14.39 -0.47 -2.47
CA VAL A 78 13.17 -0.02 -1.79
C VAL A 78 12.94 -0.83 -0.53
N GLY A 79 12.47 -0.17 0.53
CA GLY A 79 11.90 -0.82 1.70
C GLY A 79 10.39 -0.55 1.80
N ILE A 80 9.66 -1.44 2.47
CA ILE A 80 8.22 -1.32 2.66
C ILE A 80 7.90 -1.11 4.14
N VAL A 81 7.14 -0.07 4.45
CA VAL A 81 6.47 0.08 5.74
C VAL A 81 5.00 -0.27 5.55
N THR A 82 4.52 -1.22 6.33
CA THR A 82 3.13 -1.74 6.26
C THR A 82 2.45 -1.66 7.61
N ILE A 83 1.13 -1.75 7.61
CA ILE A 83 0.35 -1.80 8.85
C ILE A 83 0.59 -3.10 9.62
N SER A 84 0.92 -4.19 8.92
CA SER A 84 1.24 -5.49 9.52
C SER A 84 2.28 -6.25 8.68
N GLY A 85 3.51 -6.27 9.16
CA GLY A 85 4.62 -6.99 8.54
C GLY A 85 4.43 -8.51 8.58
N THR A 86 3.77 -9.02 9.61
CA THR A 86 3.56 -10.46 9.80
C THR A 86 2.48 -11.04 8.88
N THR A 87 1.55 -10.22 8.40
CA THR A 87 0.45 -10.65 7.53
C THR A 87 0.65 -10.30 6.06
N LEU A 88 1.65 -9.47 5.73
CA LEU A 88 2.04 -9.19 4.35
C LEU A 88 2.88 -10.36 3.81
N THR A 89 2.21 -11.29 3.16
CA THR A 89 2.80 -12.57 2.74
C THR A 89 3.53 -12.48 1.39
N PRO A 90 4.38 -13.48 1.04
CA PRO A 90 4.98 -13.55 -0.30
C PRO A 90 3.99 -13.52 -1.45
N ASP A 91 2.76 -13.96 -1.26
CA ASP A 91 1.74 -13.95 -2.32
C ASP A 91 1.25 -12.52 -2.62
N HIS A 92 1.16 -11.64 -1.61
CA HIS A 92 0.91 -10.21 -1.82
C HIS A 92 2.03 -9.58 -2.67
N LEU A 93 3.29 -9.89 -2.35
CA LEU A 93 4.45 -9.37 -3.08
C LEU A 93 4.44 -9.85 -4.53
N LYS A 94 4.24 -11.14 -4.77
CA LYS A 94 4.15 -11.72 -6.13
C LYS A 94 3.05 -11.06 -6.95
N SER A 95 1.85 -10.91 -6.37
CA SER A 95 0.70 -10.31 -7.06
C SER A 95 0.93 -8.84 -7.45
N ALA A 96 1.76 -8.13 -6.68
CA ALA A 96 2.16 -6.75 -6.97
C ALA A 96 3.45 -6.63 -7.80
N GLY A 97 4.10 -7.74 -8.17
CA GLY A 97 5.37 -7.77 -8.87
C GLY A 97 6.57 -7.33 -8.03
N VAL A 98 6.45 -7.38 -6.70
CA VAL A 98 7.50 -6.98 -5.75
C VAL A 98 8.52 -8.09 -5.59
N PRO A 99 9.85 -7.82 -5.62
CA PRO A 99 10.87 -8.80 -5.31
C PRO A 99 10.68 -9.39 -3.90
N LEU A 100 10.82 -10.72 -3.78
CA LEU A 100 10.54 -11.42 -2.52
C LEU A 100 11.54 -11.13 -1.40
N ASP A 101 12.69 -10.60 -1.73
CA ASP A 101 13.76 -10.17 -0.81
C ASP A 101 13.63 -8.71 -0.40
N THR A 102 12.57 -8.02 -0.80
CA THR A 102 12.32 -6.63 -0.40
C THR A 102 12.17 -6.53 1.12
N PRO A 103 12.93 -5.65 1.79
CA PRO A 103 12.80 -5.43 3.23
C PRO A 103 11.42 -4.91 3.60
N ILE A 104 10.82 -5.49 4.61
CA ILE A 104 9.49 -5.12 5.10
C ILE A 104 9.53 -4.94 6.60
N ILE A 105 8.87 -3.91 7.09
CA ILE A 105 8.58 -3.73 8.51
C ILE A 105 7.12 -3.32 8.71
N GLY A 106 6.51 -3.85 9.75
CA GLY A 106 5.18 -3.43 10.18
C GLY A 106 5.21 -2.36 11.26
N THR A 107 4.09 -1.69 11.46
CA THR A 107 3.88 -0.72 12.53
C THR A 107 3.35 -1.36 13.82
N GLU A 108 3.33 -2.70 13.91
CA GLU A 108 2.77 -3.43 15.06
C GLU A 108 3.52 -3.17 16.38
N ALA A 109 4.78 -2.76 16.32
CA ALA A 109 5.55 -2.39 17.51
C ALA A 109 5.15 -1.02 18.10
N GLY A 110 4.36 -0.23 17.34
CA GLY A 110 3.79 1.03 17.79
C GLY A 110 2.64 0.87 18.76
N GLN A 111 2.16 1.97 19.30
CA GLN A 111 1.13 2.00 20.34
C GLN A 111 -0.27 2.27 19.79
N GLU A 112 -0.38 2.97 18.65
CA GLU A 112 -1.62 3.56 18.19
C GLU A 112 -2.03 3.08 16.79
N PHE A 113 -1.20 3.34 15.77
CA PHE A 113 -1.61 3.22 14.37
C PHE A 113 -2.19 1.85 14.02
N THR A 114 -1.44 0.77 14.25
CA THR A 114 -1.91 -0.60 13.94
C THR A 114 -3.12 -0.98 14.78
N ARG A 115 -3.11 -0.64 16.06
CA ARG A 115 -4.19 -0.97 17.00
C ARG A 115 -5.52 -0.36 16.54
N VAL A 116 -5.53 0.93 16.30
CA VAL A 116 -6.76 1.67 15.97
C VAL A 116 -7.27 1.30 14.58
N ILE A 117 -6.40 1.27 13.57
CA ILE A 117 -6.83 0.98 12.19
C ILE A 117 -7.34 -0.47 12.06
N LEU A 118 -6.62 -1.45 12.59
CA LEU A 118 -7.08 -2.86 12.52
C LEU A 118 -8.22 -3.16 13.49
N GLY A 119 -8.33 -2.38 14.56
CA GLY A 119 -9.44 -2.45 15.52
C GLY A 119 -10.71 -1.77 15.04
N ASP A 120 -10.66 -1.04 13.91
CA ASP A 120 -11.77 -0.23 13.37
C ASP A 120 -12.32 0.75 14.44
N GLU A 121 -11.39 1.36 15.22
CA GLU A 121 -11.72 2.26 16.32
C GLU A 121 -12.08 3.65 15.79
N MET A 122 -12.97 4.35 16.52
CA MET A 122 -13.51 5.66 16.10
C MET A 122 -12.59 6.84 16.37
N ALA A 123 -11.58 6.68 17.21
CA ALA A 123 -10.67 7.75 17.61
C ALA A 123 -9.22 7.33 17.36
N LEU A 124 -8.43 8.24 16.79
CA LEU A 124 -7.03 8.05 16.47
C LEU A 124 -6.20 9.20 17.03
N ASP A 125 -5.17 8.91 17.80
CA ASP A 125 -4.13 9.86 18.14
C ASP A 125 -3.19 10.05 16.95
N ILE A 126 -3.31 11.20 16.28
CA ILE A 126 -2.57 11.53 15.06
C ILE A 126 -1.06 11.63 15.34
N ASP A 127 -0.68 12.22 16.47
CA ASP A 127 0.74 12.44 16.79
C ASP A 127 1.41 11.13 17.20
N GLN A 128 0.72 10.27 17.96
CA GLN A 128 1.23 8.95 18.28
C GLN A 128 1.30 8.06 17.03
N SER A 129 0.29 8.11 16.17
CA SER A 129 0.31 7.37 14.88
C SER A 129 1.47 7.79 13.98
N ARG A 130 1.75 9.11 13.92
CA ARG A 130 2.93 9.64 13.21
C ARG A 130 4.22 9.08 13.79
N ALA A 131 4.34 9.09 15.12
CA ALA A 131 5.52 8.57 15.81
C ALA A 131 5.73 7.07 15.54
N ASP A 132 4.65 6.28 15.54
CA ASP A 132 4.69 4.84 15.26
C ASP A 132 5.22 4.55 13.84
N ILE A 133 4.73 5.27 12.83
CA ILE A 133 5.12 5.08 11.44
C ILE A 133 6.58 5.52 11.21
N ILE A 134 6.99 6.66 11.76
CA ILE A 134 8.38 7.14 11.70
C ILE A 134 9.32 6.14 12.39
N ALA A 135 8.94 5.62 13.56
CA ALA A 135 9.74 4.64 14.28
C ALA A 135 9.93 3.35 13.46
N ALA A 136 8.87 2.86 12.81
CA ALA A 136 8.97 1.73 11.87
C ALA A 136 9.92 2.03 10.71
N GLY A 137 9.80 3.17 10.05
CA GLY A 137 10.70 3.59 8.98
C GLY A 137 12.17 3.66 9.41
N ARG A 138 12.45 4.23 10.58
CA ARG A 138 13.82 4.29 11.14
C ARG A 138 14.37 2.90 11.45
N ALA A 139 13.55 2.02 12.04
CA ALA A 139 13.95 0.64 12.31
C ALA A 139 14.27 -0.10 11.02
N LEU A 140 13.47 0.08 9.96
CA LEU A 140 13.70 -0.49 8.64
C LEU A 140 15.06 -0.05 8.07
N CYS A 141 15.36 1.25 8.08
CA CYS A 141 16.62 1.79 7.58
C CYS A 141 17.84 1.38 8.44
N THR A 142 17.65 1.19 9.74
CA THR A 142 18.70 0.69 10.64
C THR A 142 19.05 -0.77 10.35
N GLN A 143 18.04 -1.61 10.10
CA GLN A 143 18.21 -3.02 9.75
C GLN A 143 18.77 -3.21 8.33
N HIS A 144 18.45 -2.29 7.43
CA HIS A 144 18.80 -2.34 6.01
C HIS A 144 19.36 -1.00 5.53
N PRO A 145 20.67 -0.74 5.73
CA PRO A 145 21.32 0.55 5.38
C PRO A 145 21.39 0.81 3.86
N ASP A 146 21.10 -0.19 3.06
CA ASP A 146 21.04 -0.11 1.60
C ASP A 146 19.68 0.42 1.06
N ILE A 147 18.72 0.73 1.93
CA ILE A 147 17.47 1.36 1.52
C ILE A 147 17.74 2.78 1.00
N GLY A 148 17.15 3.10 -0.14
CA GLY A 148 17.21 4.40 -0.80
C GLY A 148 15.85 5.07 -1.03
N ALA A 149 14.77 4.34 -0.81
CA ALA A 149 13.39 4.85 -0.82
C ALA A 149 12.47 3.94 0.00
N VAL A 150 11.37 4.49 0.46
CA VAL A 150 10.34 3.74 1.20
C VAL A 150 9.01 3.79 0.45
N VAL A 151 8.30 2.67 0.41
CA VAL A 151 6.90 2.58 0.01
C VAL A 151 6.04 2.37 1.26
N LEU A 152 5.10 3.26 1.51
CA LEU A 152 4.05 3.11 2.52
C LEU A 152 2.91 2.27 1.93
N GLU A 153 2.79 1.02 2.40
CA GLU A 153 1.80 0.10 1.84
C GLU A 153 0.37 0.51 2.18
N CYS A 154 0.12 0.90 3.43
CA CYS A 154 -1.20 1.20 3.92
C CYS A 154 -1.68 2.58 3.47
N THR A 155 -2.88 2.64 2.88
CA THR A 155 -3.47 3.91 2.40
C THR A 155 -3.73 4.93 3.52
N ASN A 156 -3.91 4.47 4.76
CA ASN A 156 -4.05 5.34 5.92
C ASN A 156 -2.73 6.01 6.36
N MET A 157 -1.60 5.66 5.75
CA MET A 157 -0.31 6.29 6.03
C MET A 157 -0.07 7.57 5.22
N VAL A 158 -0.90 7.87 4.21
CA VAL A 158 -0.76 9.06 3.35
C VAL A 158 -0.58 10.37 4.14
N PRO A 159 -1.35 10.67 5.21
CA PRO A 159 -1.19 11.91 5.96
C PRO A 159 0.18 12.10 6.60
N TYR A 160 0.94 11.03 6.77
CA TYR A 160 2.24 11.00 7.44
C TYR A 160 3.43 10.90 6.48
N ALA A 161 3.18 10.78 5.16
CA ALA A 161 4.23 10.51 4.18
C ALA A 161 5.33 11.59 4.16
N SER A 162 4.97 12.86 4.28
CA SER A 162 5.93 13.97 4.36
C SER A 162 6.78 13.87 5.62
N ASP A 163 6.16 13.66 6.78
CA ASP A 163 6.86 13.52 8.06
C ASP A 163 7.85 12.33 8.04
N VAL A 164 7.47 11.22 7.41
CA VAL A 164 8.35 10.06 7.22
C VAL A 164 9.51 10.39 6.29
N SER A 165 9.25 11.07 5.17
CA SER A 165 10.29 11.49 4.23
C SER A 165 11.32 12.41 4.90
N ASP A 166 10.86 13.39 5.67
CA ASP A 166 11.72 14.31 6.42
C ASP A 166 12.54 13.59 7.49
N ALA A 167 11.91 12.66 8.22
CA ALA A 167 12.56 11.91 9.29
C ALA A 167 13.61 10.91 8.80
N LEU A 168 13.46 10.39 7.56
CA LEU A 168 14.39 9.42 6.96
C LEU A 168 15.38 10.06 5.98
N GLY A 169 15.11 11.29 5.51
CA GLY A 169 15.95 11.99 4.54
C GLY A 169 15.98 11.31 3.16
N MET A 170 14.87 10.65 2.75
CA MET A 170 14.80 9.92 1.49
C MET A 170 13.39 9.96 0.86
N PRO A 171 13.25 9.63 -0.44
CA PRO A 171 11.95 9.55 -1.10
C PRO A 171 11.01 8.57 -0.44
N VAL A 172 9.74 8.98 -0.31
CA VAL A 172 8.64 8.15 0.19
C VAL A 172 7.54 8.12 -0.86
N PHE A 173 7.12 6.92 -1.23
CA PHE A 173 6.01 6.67 -2.14
C PHE A 173 4.83 6.12 -1.36
N ASP A 174 3.65 6.61 -1.65
CA ASP A 174 2.43 6.28 -0.93
C ASP A 174 1.23 6.08 -1.88
N PHE A 175 0.06 5.86 -1.33
CA PHE A 175 -1.16 5.74 -2.10
C PHE A 175 -1.48 7.00 -2.92
N TYR A 176 -1.23 8.20 -2.40
CA TYR A 176 -1.52 9.43 -3.11
C TYR A 176 -0.63 9.61 -4.34
N SER A 177 0.67 9.39 -4.21
CA SER A 177 1.61 9.44 -5.34
C SER A 177 1.23 8.43 -6.43
N PHE A 178 0.80 7.23 -6.03
CA PHE A 178 0.32 6.20 -6.92
C PHE A 178 -0.96 6.60 -7.67
N MET A 179 -1.95 7.16 -6.96
CA MET A 179 -3.21 7.60 -7.53
C MET A 179 -3.03 8.70 -8.59
N ILE A 180 -2.16 9.69 -8.30
CA ILE A 180 -1.87 10.77 -9.24
C ILE A 180 -1.24 10.20 -10.52
N TRP A 181 -0.28 9.29 -10.40
CA TRP A 181 0.35 8.63 -11.54
C TRP A 181 -0.67 7.82 -12.35
N PHE A 182 -1.46 6.99 -11.71
CA PHE A 182 -2.45 6.13 -12.36
C PHE A 182 -3.51 6.97 -13.09
N GLN A 183 -4.11 7.93 -12.39
CA GLN A 183 -5.12 8.83 -12.97
C GLN A 183 -4.58 9.66 -14.14
N ALA A 184 -3.34 10.15 -14.05
CA ALA A 184 -2.72 10.91 -15.12
C ALA A 184 -2.52 10.08 -16.40
N GLY A 185 -2.26 8.77 -16.24
CA GLY A 185 -2.17 7.84 -17.38
C GLY A 185 -3.52 7.53 -18.02
N LEU A 186 -4.58 7.41 -17.23
CA LEU A 186 -5.94 7.15 -17.72
C LEU A 186 -6.55 8.36 -18.44
N SER A 187 -6.26 9.57 -17.96
CA SER A 187 -6.80 10.82 -18.52
C SER A 187 -5.68 11.84 -18.75
N PRO A 188 -4.88 11.69 -19.84
CA PRO A 188 -3.79 12.59 -20.15
C PRO A 188 -4.26 14.03 -20.33
N ARG A 189 -3.49 14.98 -19.80
CA ARG A 189 -3.77 16.42 -19.98
C ARG A 189 -3.53 16.83 -21.43
N ARG A 190 -4.37 17.74 -21.91
CA ARG A 190 -4.12 18.47 -23.16
C ARG A 190 -3.29 19.72 -22.85
N PHE A 191 -2.24 19.95 -23.59
CA PHE A 191 -1.37 21.13 -23.48
C PHE A 191 -1.59 22.02 -24.71
#